data_a31f35995ebc2da96f32f7e623a47f6e
#
_entry.id   a31f35995ebc2da96f32f7e623a47f6e
#
_cell.length_a   1.000
_cell.length_b   1.000
_cell.length_c   1.000
_cell.angle_alpha   90.00
_cell.angle_beta   90.00
_cell.angle_gamma   90.00
#
_symmetry.space_group_name_H-M   'P 1'
#
loop_
_entity.id
_entity.type
_entity.pdbx_description
1 polymer ?
#
loop_
_entity_poly.entity_id
_entity_poly.type
_entity_poly.pdbx_seq_one_letter_code
_entity_poly.pdbx_strand_id
1 'polypeptide(L)'
;MIQRKQTLWLLLAAAVLIPLWFMPYASFIAGEEECQIYVRGLMNVSTGEMVDATMRFVILIFATLVPVLSIFFYKHRKAQLEFCISNIILCVVIAGLIVVDWNAFRKPIEGSDIHAFKLSLIAVVPLLSMAMNYLAYRRIMYDELLIKSLDRIR
;
A
#
# COMPACT_ATOMS: atom_id res chain seq x y z
N MET A 1 26.87 -7.45 8.03
CA MET A 1 26.66 -6.70 6.76
C MET A 1 25.37 -7.07 6.01
N ILE A 2 24.81 -8.24 6.19
CA ILE A 2 23.62 -8.74 5.47
C ILE A 2 22.33 -7.99 5.88
N GLN A 3 22.18 -7.62 7.15
CA GLN A 3 21.02 -6.89 7.69
C GLN A 3 20.73 -5.54 7.01
N ARG A 4 21.75 -4.83 6.51
CA ARG A 4 21.56 -3.52 5.85
C ARG A 4 20.70 -3.60 4.58
N LYS A 5 20.82 -4.69 3.81
CA LYS A 5 20.03 -4.85 2.57
C LYS A 5 18.55 -5.13 2.84
N GLN A 6 18.24 -5.89 3.89
CA GLN A 6 16.86 -6.18 4.32
C GLN A 6 16.16 -4.91 4.79
N THR A 7 16.83 -4.15 5.66
CA THR A 7 16.34 -2.86 6.17
C THR A 7 16.07 -1.88 5.03
N LEU A 8 16.93 -1.86 4.00
CA LEU A 8 16.72 -0.99 2.85
C LEU A 8 15.42 -1.31 2.11
N TRP A 9 15.14 -2.58 1.84
CA TRP A 9 13.90 -2.99 1.15
C TRP A 9 12.65 -2.67 1.97
N LEU A 10 12.69 -2.85 3.30
CA LEU A 10 11.58 -2.50 4.19
C LEU A 10 11.35 -0.99 4.26
N LEU A 11 12.41 -0.20 4.32
CA LEU A 11 12.31 1.26 4.25
C LEU A 11 11.75 1.74 2.91
N LEU A 12 12.20 1.16 1.80
CA LEU A 12 11.68 1.48 0.48
C LEU A 12 10.20 1.10 0.37
N ALA A 13 9.78 -0.04 0.93
CA ALA A 13 8.38 -0.45 0.95
C ALA A 13 7.49 0.55 1.68
N ALA A 14 7.94 1.09 2.82
CA ALA A 14 7.23 2.14 3.55
C ALA A 14 7.25 3.47 2.80
N ALA A 15 8.41 3.88 2.28
CA ALA A 15 8.59 5.16 1.58
C ALA A 15 7.73 5.25 0.30
N VAL A 16 7.61 4.14 -0.43
CA VAL A 16 6.79 4.06 -1.65
C VAL A 16 5.31 4.33 -1.36
N LEU A 17 4.80 4.03 -0.15
CA LEU A 17 3.40 4.32 0.23
C LEU A 17 3.14 5.79 0.59
N ILE A 18 4.17 6.61 0.82
CA ILE A 18 4.02 8.02 1.21
C ILE A 18 3.16 8.84 0.23
N PRO A 19 3.31 8.72 -1.10
CA PRO A 19 2.47 9.47 -2.03
C PRO A 19 0.96 9.25 -1.84
N LEU A 20 0.53 8.05 -1.43
CA LEU A 20 -0.89 7.76 -1.16
C LEU A 20 -1.49 8.55 0.02
N TRP A 21 -0.65 9.15 0.88
CA TRP A 21 -1.10 9.99 1.99
C TRP A 21 -1.57 11.35 1.52
N PHE A 22 -0.98 11.88 0.45
CA PHE A 22 -1.12 13.27 0.05
C PHE A 22 -1.73 13.44 -1.34
N MET A 23 -1.64 12.42 -2.20
CA MET A 23 -2.02 12.54 -3.60
C MET A 23 -3.25 11.67 -3.92
N PRO A 24 -4.17 12.17 -4.79
CA PRO A 24 -5.31 11.38 -5.24
C PRO A 24 -4.86 10.25 -6.16
N TYR A 25 -5.43 9.07 -5.99
CA TYR A 25 -5.18 7.95 -6.89
C TYR A 25 -6.15 7.88 -8.07
N ALA A 26 -7.27 8.63 -8.00
CA ALA A 26 -8.22 8.75 -9.09
C ALA A 26 -8.93 10.12 -9.06
N SER A 27 -9.45 10.54 -10.20
CA SER A 27 -10.34 11.70 -10.33
C SER A 27 -11.47 11.38 -11.29
N PHE A 28 -12.62 12.02 -11.10
CA PHE A 28 -13.77 11.94 -11.99
C PHE A 28 -14.54 13.27 -11.99
N ILE A 29 -15.38 13.49 -12.97
CA ILE A 29 -16.24 14.66 -13.08
C ILE A 29 -17.67 14.21 -12.79
N ALA A 30 -18.32 14.86 -11.83
CA ALA A 30 -19.72 14.67 -11.48
C ALA A 30 -20.52 15.94 -11.84
N GLY A 31 -21.24 15.91 -12.95
CA GLY A 31 -21.88 17.10 -13.52
C GLY A 31 -20.83 18.12 -14.00
N GLU A 32 -20.77 19.29 -13.36
CA GLU A 32 -19.77 20.34 -13.62
C GLU A 32 -18.63 20.34 -12.57
N GLU A 33 -18.67 19.46 -11.57
CA GLU A 33 -17.73 19.44 -10.45
C GLU A 33 -16.65 18.36 -10.59
N GLU A 34 -15.39 18.74 -10.38
CA GLU A 34 -14.27 17.80 -10.32
C GLU A 34 -14.17 17.20 -8.92
N CYS A 35 -14.21 15.86 -8.85
CA CYS A 35 -14.03 15.09 -7.63
C CYS A 35 -12.72 14.31 -7.69
N GLN A 36 -12.00 14.30 -6.58
CA GLN A 36 -10.74 13.58 -6.42
C GLN A 36 -10.88 12.51 -5.34
N ILE A 37 -10.37 11.30 -5.61
CA ILE A 37 -10.41 10.17 -4.69
C ILE A 37 -9.03 9.98 -4.07
N TYR A 38 -8.99 10.20 -2.74
CA TYR A 38 -7.84 9.91 -1.89
C TYR A 38 -8.10 8.61 -1.12
N VAL A 39 -7.06 7.99 -0.59
CA VAL A 39 -7.24 6.86 0.34
C VAL A 39 -7.98 7.31 1.60
N ARG A 40 -7.81 8.58 2.00
CA ARG A 40 -8.50 9.18 3.13
C ARG A 40 -10.00 9.42 2.89
N GLY A 41 -10.40 9.67 1.65
CA GLY A 41 -11.79 9.95 1.31
C GLY A 41 -11.95 10.54 -0.08
N LEU A 42 -13.17 10.94 -0.38
CA LEU A 42 -13.56 11.62 -1.60
C LEU A 42 -13.60 13.12 -1.34
N MET A 43 -12.86 13.89 -2.12
CA MET A 43 -12.79 15.35 -2.02
C MET A 43 -13.43 15.98 -3.24
N ASN A 44 -14.40 16.87 -3.03
CA ASN A 44 -14.91 17.75 -4.05
C ASN A 44 -13.98 18.97 -4.18
N VAL A 45 -13.43 19.19 -5.37
CA VAL A 45 -12.43 20.26 -5.59
C VAL A 45 -13.08 21.65 -5.53
N SER A 46 -14.35 21.78 -5.94
CA SER A 46 -15.04 23.08 -5.97
C SER A 46 -15.52 23.57 -4.61
N THR A 47 -16.02 22.66 -3.76
CA THR A 47 -16.54 23.02 -2.43
C THR A 47 -15.51 22.85 -1.33
N GLY A 48 -14.44 22.05 -1.57
CA GLY A 48 -13.47 21.67 -0.55
C GLY A 48 -14.01 20.69 0.49
N GLU A 49 -15.23 20.18 0.30
CA GLU A 49 -15.82 19.19 1.20
C GLU A 49 -15.17 17.82 1.00
N MET A 50 -14.92 17.14 2.12
CA MET A 50 -14.31 15.82 2.13
C MET A 50 -15.24 14.82 2.81
N VAL A 51 -15.61 13.75 2.09
CA VAL A 51 -16.33 12.60 2.65
C VAL A 51 -15.29 11.58 3.09
N ASP A 52 -15.10 11.46 4.39
CA ASP A 52 -14.05 10.61 4.96
C ASP A 52 -14.30 9.12 4.74
N ALA A 53 -13.26 8.43 4.30
CA ALA A 53 -13.19 6.97 4.22
C ALA A 53 -12.25 6.43 5.31
N THR A 54 -12.62 6.61 6.57
CA THR A 54 -11.79 6.32 7.75
C THR A 54 -11.17 4.92 7.73
N MET A 55 -11.93 3.89 7.31
CA MET A 55 -11.43 2.50 7.23
C MET A 55 -10.24 2.36 6.29
N ARG A 56 -10.27 2.97 5.12
CA ARG A 56 -9.17 2.92 4.14
C ARG A 56 -7.92 3.60 4.66
N PHE A 57 -8.11 4.73 5.34
CA PHE A 57 -7.03 5.48 5.95
C PHE A 57 -6.35 4.70 7.06
N VAL A 58 -7.10 4.02 7.91
CA VAL A 58 -6.57 3.12 8.96
C VAL A 58 -5.72 2.00 8.34
N ILE A 59 -6.20 1.36 7.26
CA ILE A 59 -5.44 0.32 6.55
C ILE A 59 -4.12 0.88 6.01
N LEU A 60 -4.11 2.09 5.45
CA LEU A 60 -2.90 2.76 4.95
C LEU A 60 -1.91 3.04 6.09
N ILE A 61 -2.38 3.48 7.27
CA ILE A 61 -1.56 3.69 8.45
C ILE A 61 -0.82 2.38 8.81
N PHE A 62 -1.55 1.28 8.93
CA PHE A 62 -0.93 -0.02 9.23
C PHE A 62 0.03 -0.47 8.12
N ALA A 63 -0.33 -0.31 6.85
CA ALA A 63 0.53 -0.67 5.73
C ALA A 63 1.85 0.12 5.69
N THR A 64 1.87 1.36 6.18
CA THR A 64 3.10 2.16 6.29
C THR A 64 3.90 1.86 7.56
N LEU A 65 3.23 1.56 8.68
CA LEU A 65 3.88 1.30 9.95
C LEU A 65 4.49 -0.10 10.05
N VAL A 66 3.82 -1.12 9.52
CA VAL A 66 4.25 -2.53 9.64
C VAL A 66 5.66 -2.77 9.10
N PRO A 67 6.08 -2.28 7.91
CA PRO A 67 7.46 -2.44 7.45
C PRO A 67 8.47 -1.75 8.36
N VAL A 68 8.12 -0.57 8.90
CA VAL A 68 8.99 0.17 9.81
C VAL A 68 9.15 -0.59 11.12
N LEU A 69 8.06 -1.09 11.70
CA LEU A 69 8.10 -1.93 12.91
C LEU A 69 8.91 -3.20 12.68
N SER A 70 8.78 -3.83 11.52
CA SER A 70 9.55 -5.02 11.14
C SER A 70 11.06 -4.82 11.27
N ILE A 71 11.57 -3.60 11.05
CA ILE A 71 13.00 -3.28 11.19
C ILE A 71 13.47 -3.46 12.64
N PHE A 72 12.65 -3.09 13.63
CA PHE A 72 12.99 -3.21 15.04
C PHE A 72 13.05 -4.66 15.52
N PHE A 73 12.33 -5.58 14.83
CA PHE A 73 12.32 -7.01 15.15
C PHE A 73 13.45 -7.81 14.47
N TYR A 74 14.57 -7.16 14.15
CA TYR A 74 15.70 -7.79 13.46
C TYR A 74 16.31 -9.01 14.18
N LYS A 75 16.14 -9.14 15.51
CA LYS A 75 16.56 -10.29 16.30
C LYS A 75 15.62 -11.50 16.16
N HIS A 76 14.34 -11.25 15.86
CA HIS A 76 13.28 -12.27 15.75
C HIS A 76 12.86 -12.42 14.26
N ARG A 77 13.67 -13.18 13.49
CA ARG A 77 13.48 -13.34 12.04
C ARG A 77 12.12 -13.90 11.65
N LYS A 78 11.56 -14.82 12.46
CA LYS A 78 10.20 -15.36 12.20
C LYS A 78 9.15 -14.27 12.26
N ALA A 79 9.17 -13.42 13.31
CA ALA A 79 8.27 -12.28 13.42
C ALA A 79 8.44 -11.30 12.25
N GLN A 80 9.69 -11.08 11.80
CA GLN A 80 9.98 -10.22 10.66
C GLN A 80 9.36 -10.76 9.35
N LEU A 81 9.39 -12.09 9.14
CA LEU A 81 8.73 -12.73 7.99
C LEU A 81 7.21 -12.57 8.06
N GLU A 82 6.61 -12.74 9.24
CA GLU A 82 5.18 -12.56 9.47
C GLU A 82 4.73 -11.11 9.19
N PHE A 83 5.53 -10.11 9.62
CA PHE A 83 5.27 -8.71 9.29
C PHE A 83 5.34 -8.41 7.78
N CYS A 84 6.29 -9.03 7.06
CA CYS A 84 6.35 -8.87 5.60
C CYS A 84 5.10 -9.44 4.92
N ILE A 85 4.63 -10.62 5.34
CA ILE A 85 3.42 -11.26 4.80
C ILE A 85 2.19 -10.39 5.13
N SER A 86 2.06 -9.95 6.38
CA SER A 86 0.95 -9.09 6.81
C SER A 86 0.89 -7.81 5.99
N ASN A 87 2.04 -7.19 5.70
CA ASN A 87 2.09 -5.98 4.89
C ASN A 87 1.73 -6.23 3.42
N ILE A 88 2.14 -7.37 2.85
CA ILE A 88 1.71 -7.78 1.51
C ILE A 88 0.19 -7.89 1.45
N ILE A 89 -0.44 -8.51 2.46
CA ILE A 89 -1.91 -8.63 2.55
C ILE A 89 -2.56 -7.24 2.61
N LEU A 90 -2.03 -6.33 3.44
CA LEU A 90 -2.54 -4.96 3.53
C LEU A 90 -2.44 -4.22 2.18
N CYS A 91 -1.33 -4.36 1.47
CA CYS A 91 -1.16 -3.78 0.14
C CYS A 91 -2.15 -4.36 -0.88
N VAL A 92 -2.42 -5.68 -0.83
CA VAL A 92 -3.43 -6.35 -1.67
C VAL A 92 -4.82 -5.79 -1.37
N VAL A 93 -5.16 -5.58 -0.09
CA VAL A 93 -6.45 -4.98 0.31
C VAL A 93 -6.57 -3.56 -0.23
N ILE A 94 -5.55 -2.72 -0.10
CA ILE A 94 -5.56 -1.35 -0.65
C ILE A 94 -5.73 -1.38 -2.18
N ALA A 95 -4.98 -2.22 -2.88
CA ALA A 95 -5.10 -2.38 -4.32
C ALA A 95 -6.51 -2.87 -4.73
N GLY A 96 -7.08 -3.80 -3.97
CA GLY A 96 -8.45 -4.28 -4.16
C GLY A 96 -9.49 -3.18 -4.01
N LEU A 97 -9.35 -2.32 -3.00
CA LEU A 97 -10.24 -1.17 -2.79
C LEU A 97 -10.16 -0.18 -3.97
N ILE A 98 -8.95 0.08 -4.50
CA ILE A 98 -8.77 0.92 -5.70
C ILE A 98 -9.48 0.31 -6.91
N VAL A 99 -9.42 -1.03 -7.08
CA VAL A 99 -10.13 -1.72 -8.17
C VAL A 99 -11.65 -1.67 -7.99
N VAL A 100 -12.15 -1.75 -6.76
CA VAL A 100 -13.59 -1.59 -6.44
C VAL A 100 -14.05 -0.20 -6.85
N ASP A 101 -13.31 0.85 -6.48
CA ASP A 101 -13.63 2.23 -6.87
C ASP A 101 -13.59 2.41 -8.39
N TRP A 102 -12.57 1.83 -9.05
CA TRP A 102 -12.50 1.81 -10.51
C TRP A 102 -13.78 1.23 -11.14
N ASN A 103 -14.25 0.10 -10.64
CA ASN A 103 -15.45 -0.54 -11.18
C ASN A 103 -16.72 0.24 -10.84
N ALA A 104 -16.77 0.89 -9.66
CA ALA A 104 -17.93 1.68 -9.24
C ALA A 104 -18.09 2.95 -10.05
N PHE A 105 -17.00 3.69 -10.31
CA PHE A 105 -17.04 5.00 -10.97
C PHE A 105 -16.78 4.96 -12.50
N ARG A 106 -16.33 3.82 -13.02
CA ARG A 106 -16.10 3.66 -14.47
C ARG A 106 -17.39 3.54 -15.27
N LYS A 107 -18.45 2.94 -14.69
CA LYS A 107 -19.73 2.78 -15.37
C LYS A 107 -20.56 4.03 -15.13
N PRO A 108 -21.12 4.68 -16.19
CA PRO A 108 -22.13 5.69 -15.99
C PRO A 108 -23.30 5.01 -15.27
N ILE A 109 -23.57 5.43 -14.03
CA ILE A 109 -24.76 4.99 -13.30
C ILE A 109 -25.91 5.71 -13.97
N GLU A 110 -26.94 4.97 -14.42
CA GLU A 110 -28.16 5.56 -14.99
C GLU A 110 -28.70 6.62 -14.02
N GLY A 111 -28.73 7.88 -14.48
CA GLY A 111 -29.18 9.03 -13.67
C GLY A 111 -28.05 9.78 -12.94
N SER A 112 -26.78 9.42 -13.07
CA SER A 112 -25.65 10.20 -12.55
C SER A 112 -24.82 10.76 -13.69
N ASP A 113 -24.52 12.07 -13.63
CA ASP A 113 -23.66 12.77 -14.60
C ASP A 113 -22.17 12.53 -14.34
N ILE A 114 -21.79 11.28 -13.99
CA ILE A 114 -20.38 10.92 -13.75
C ILE A 114 -19.70 10.67 -15.09
N HIS A 115 -18.72 11.50 -15.41
CA HIS A 115 -17.97 11.42 -16.66
C HIS A 115 -16.45 11.45 -16.37
N ALA A 116 -15.65 11.03 -17.37
CA ALA A 116 -14.19 11.20 -17.41
C ALA A 116 -13.44 10.67 -16.19
N PHE A 117 -13.72 9.43 -15.74
CA PHE A 117 -12.92 8.79 -14.71
C PHE A 117 -11.46 8.58 -15.17
N LYS A 118 -10.49 9.13 -14.43
CA LYS A 118 -9.05 8.98 -14.67
C LYS A 118 -8.39 8.32 -13.47
N LEU A 119 -7.64 7.25 -13.73
CA LEU A 119 -6.77 6.63 -12.73
C LEU A 119 -5.38 7.28 -12.78
N SER A 120 -4.87 7.70 -11.64
CA SER A 120 -3.52 8.23 -11.51
C SER A 120 -2.49 7.09 -11.43
N LEU A 121 -1.23 7.36 -11.81
CA LEU A 121 -0.10 6.44 -11.59
C LEU A 121 0.09 6.05 -10.12
N ILE A 122 -0.41 6.87 -9.19
CA ILE A 122 -0.39 6.62 -7.74
C ILE A 122 -1.19 5.36 -7.37
N ALA A 123 -2.18 4.97 -8.17
CA ALA A 123 -2.92 3.72 -7.97
C ALA A 123 -2.03 2.45 -8.06
N VAL A 124 -0.86 2.53 -8.69
CA VAL A 124 0.10 1.43 -8.81
C VAL A 124 1.00 1.29 -7.58
N VAL A 125 1.08 2.32 -6.75
CA VAL A 125 1.95 2.39 -5.57
C VAL A 125 1.82 1.21 -4.61
N PRO A 126 0.62 0.69 -4.27
CA PRO A 126 0.48 -0.49 -3.42
C PRO A 126 1.13 -1.73 -4.01
N LEU A 127 1.05 -1.93 -5.34
CA LEU A 127 1.69 -3.06 -6.03
C LEU A 127 3.21 -2.95 -5.98
N LEU A 128 3.76 -1.74 -6.11
CA LEU A 128 5.19 -1.50 -5.99
C LEU A 128 5.68 -1.77 -4.56
N SER A 129 4.95 -1.32 -3.54
CA SER A 129 5.25 -1.62 -2.13
C SER A 129 5.21 -3.13 -1.85
N MET A 130 4.22 -3.84 -2.41
CA MET A 130 4.14 -5.31 -2.32
C MET A 130 5.38 -5.98 -2.90
N ALA A 131 5.86 -5.54 -4.07
CA ALA A 131 7.09 -6.08 -4.67
C ALA A 131 8.31 -5.86 -3.78
N MET A 132 8.47 -4.67 -3.17
CA MET A 132 9.56 -4.37 -2.24
C MET A 132 9.50 -5.24 -0.98
N ASN A 133 8.30 -5.45 -0.40
CA ASN A 133 8.10 -6.34 0.74
C ASN A 133 8.42 -7.80 0.39
N TYR A 134 8.06 -8.25 -0.82
CA TYR A 134 8.41 -9.60 -1.28
C TYR A 134 9.93 -9.78 -1.42
N LEU A 135 10.65 -8.77 -1.91
CA LEU A 135 12.11 -8.80 -1.99
C LEU A 135 12.75 -8.84 -0.59
N ALA A 136 12.19 -8.09 0.38
CA ALA A 136 12.59 -8.16 1.78
C ALA A 136 12.38 -9.56 2.34
N TYR A 137 11.17 -10.13 2.18
CA TYR A 137 10.81 -11.47 2.60
C TYR A 137 11.77 -12.54 2.08
N ARG A 138 12.04 -12.53 0.77
CA ARG A 138 12.99 -13.49 0.15
C ARG A 138 14.37 -13.41 0.78
N ARG A 139 14.86 -12.22 1.07
CA ARG A 139 16.19 -12.02 1.69
C ARG A 139 16.23 -12.54 3.12
N ILE A 140 15.21 -12.24 3.92
CA ILE A 140 15.11 -12.71 5.30
C ILE A 140 15.03 -14.23 5.34
N MET A 141 14.21 -14.84 4.48
CA MET A 141 14.06 -16.29 4.37
C MET A 141 15.39 -16.95 4.00
N TYR A 142 16.10 -16.43 3.01
CA TYR A 142 17.38 -16.93 2.59
C TYR A 142 18.41 -16.93 3.73
N ASP A 143 18.46 -15.85 4.50
CA ASP A 143 19.37 -15.73 5.64
C ASP A 143 19.01 -16.69 6.78
N GLU A 144 17.72 -16.96 7.00
CA GLU A 144 17.28 -17.96 7.98
C GLU A 144 17.70 -19.39 7.56
N LEU A 145 17.54 -19.72 6.29
CA LEU A 145 17.94 -21.03 5.75
C LEU A 145 19.46 -21.25 5.85
N LEU A 146 20.26 -20.21 5.57
CA LEU A 146 21.73 -20.30 5.72
C LEU A 146 22.13 -20.64 7.16
N ILE A 147 21.53 -19.99 8.15
CA ILE A 147 21.85 -20.27 9.57
C ILE A 147 21.46 -21.69 9.94
N LYS A 148 20.25 -22.13 9.57
CA LYS A 148 19.80 -23.51 9.83
C LYS A 148 20.71 -24.57 9.18
N SER A 149 21.29 -24.27 8.03
CA SER A 149 22.24 -25.19 7.35
C SER A 149 23.57 -25.29 8.11
N LEU A 150 24.05 -24.16 8.66
CA LEU A 150 25.27 -24.13 9.45
C LEU A 150 25.13 -24.86 10.79
N ASP A 151 23.95 -24.73 11.43
CA ASP A 151 23.66 -25.43 12.71
C ASP A 151 23.54 -26.96 12.54
N ARG A 152 23.25 -27.44 11.33
CA ARG A 152 23.21 -28.89 11.04
C ARG A 152 24.58 -29.55 10.86
N ILE A 153 25.60 -28.75 10.58
CA ILE A 153 26.97 -29.22 10.33
C ILE A 153 27.78 -29.30 11.63
N ARG A 154 27.25 -28.78 12.73
CA ARG A 154 27.86 -28.76 14.05
C ARG A 154 27.24 -29.81 14.97
#